data_8ec077d8e82988e4d21e14c0e90db51e
#
_entry.id   8ec077d8e82988e4d21e14c0e90db51e
#
_cell.length_a   1.000
_cell.length_b   1.000
_cell.length_c   1.000
_cell.angle_alpha   90.00
_cell.angle_beta   90.00
_cell.angle_gamma   90.00
#
_symmetry.space_group_name_H-M   'P 1'
#
loop_
_entity.id
_entity.type
_entity.pdbx_description
1 polymer ?
#
loop_
_entity_poly.entity_id
_entity_poly.type
_entity_poly.pdbx_seq_one_letter_code
_entity_poly.pdbx_strand_id
1 'polypeptide(L)'
;IDMIWINGENFQSAKEKDMLYGPFTDKLPNFNDYVDADSEDVKLDFAYPTDGYEAPYGKAQVVMVADTAVTPDLPTSAEELKAFVQKYPGKVTYPALPDFTGSAFVRNIIYEICGYEQFLTMEADKETVKEAIEPAMEYLRELNPYLWNQGKTFPDSSTTLDNMFADGEVVLYMTYGAYDTAVNIADGKYTETTQSFQFDKGTIGNTNFMAIAKNSANKAGAMVAINEMLSPEVQADRYD
;
A
#
# COMPACT_ATOMS: atom_id res chain seq x y z
N ILE A 1 11.52 21.84 -9.70
CA ILE A 1 10.97 20.48 -9.70
C ILE A 1 10.30 20.28 -11.05
N ASP A 2 10.67 19.21 -11.75
CA ASP A 2 10.17 18.95 -13.09
C ASP A 2 9.24 17.72 -13.10
N MET A 3 9.60 16.67 -12.37
CA MET A 3 8.85 15.43 -12.21
C MET A 3 8.65 15.14 -10.72
N ILE A 4 7.51 14.57 -10.37
CA ILE A 4 7.15 14.20 -9.00
C ILE A 4 6.48 12.83 -8.97
N TRP A 5 6.75 12.06 -7.93
CA TRP A 5 5.90 10.93 -7.53
C TRP A 5 4.73 11.48 -6.74
N ILE A 6 3.53 11.12 -7.13
CA ILE A 6 2.31 11.65 -6.52
C ILE A 6 1.22 10.58 -6.63
N ASN A 7 0.38 10.46 -5.61
CA ASN A 7 -0.72 9.51 -5.57
C ASN A 7 -1.92 10.08 -4.82
N GLY A 8 -3.09 9.54 -5.11
CA GLY A 8 -4.32 9.68 -4.35
C GLY A 8 -4.77 11.12 -4.16
N GLU A 9 -5.08 11.48 -2.94
CA GLU A 9 -5.61 12.81 -2.58
C GLU A 9 -4.66 13.96 -2.94
N ASN A 10 -3.34 13.71 -2.94
CA ASN A 10 -2.35 14.70 -3.36
C ASN A 10 -2.42 14.93 -4.87
N PHE A 11 -2.56 13.86 -5.67
CA PHE A 11 -2.76 13.96 -7.12
C PHE A 11 -4.06 14.69 -7.43
N GLN A 12 -5.18 14.26 -6.84
CA GLN A 12 -6.48 14.92 -7.01
C GLN A 12 -6.37 16.41 -6.71
N SER A 13 -5.84 16.78 -5.54
CA SER A 13 -5.70 18.18 -5.13
C SER A 13 -4.81 18.99 -6.08
N ALA A 14 -3.71 18.39 -6.56
CA ALA A 14 -2.81 19.06 -7.49
C ALA A 14 -3.44 19.25 -8.87
N LYS A 15 -4.18 18.25 -9.36
CA LYS A 15 -4.89 18.33 -10.65
C LYS A 15 -6.02 19.35 -10.60
N GLU A 16 -6.87 19.34 -9.57
CA GLU A 16 -7.95 20.31 -9.38
C GLU A 16 -7.47 21.76 -9.26
N LYS A 17 -6.29 21.96 -8.66
CA LYS A 17 -5.67 23.28 -8.52
C LYS A 17 -4.80 23.69 -9.72
N ASP A 18 -4.86 22.92 -10.82
CA ASP A 18 -4.14 23.21 -12.05
C ASP A 18 -2.59 23.31 -11.83
N MET A 19 -2.05 22.47 -10.97
CA MET A 19 -0.63 22.42 -10.63
C MET A 19 0.18 21.43 -11.47
N LEU A 20 -0.50 20.57 -12.25
CA LEU A 20 0.10 19.54 -13.08
C LEU A 20 0.09 19.92 -14.56
N TYR A 21 1.10 19.46 -15.30
CA TYR A 21 1.13 19.51 -16.75
C TYR A 21 0.55 18.23 -17.32
N GLY A 22 -0.43 18.37 -18.21
CA GLY A 22 -1.05 17.22 -18.86
C GLY A 22 -2.21 17.65 -19.77
N PRO A 23 -2.89 16.68 -20.42
CA PRO A 23 -2.46 15.28 -20.54
C PRO A 23 -1.16 15.11 -21.33
N PHE A 24 -0.37 14.09 -21.00
CA PHE A 24 0.91 13.86 -21.68
C PHE A 24 1.22 12.37 -21.96
N THR A 25 0.50 11.43 -21.34
CA THR A 25 0.84 9.99 -21.43
C THR A 25 0.75 9.45 -22.85
N ASP A 26 -0.17 9.94 -23.66
CA ASP A 26 -0.33 9.59 -25.08
C ASP A 26 0.87 9.95 -25.96
N LYS A 27 1.75 10.82 -25.45
CA LYS A 27 2.98 11.27 -26.13
C LYS A 27 4.19 10.40 -25.81
N LEU A 28 4.04 9.44 -24.92
CA LEU A 28 5.12 8.56 -24.45
C LEU A 28 5.10 7.25 -25.24
N PRO A 29 6.12 6.95 -26.07
CA PRO A 29 6.18 5.70 -26.83
C PRO A 29 6.04 4.47 -25.93
N ASN A 30 6.83 4.38 -24.83
CA ASN A 30 6.78 3.23 -23.94
C ASN A 30 5.44 3.07 -23.21
N PHE A 31 4.73 4.17 -22.97
CA PHE A 31 3.36 4.08 -22.43
C PHE A 31 2.44 3.42 -23.46
N ASN A 32 2.51 3.84 -24.72
CA ASN A 32 1.68 3.28 -25.78
C ASN A 32 2.01 1.82 -26.12
N ASP A 33 3.28 1.43 -25.98
CA ASP A 33 3.75 0.10 -26.39
C ASP A 33 3.60 -0.94 -25.25
N TYR A 34 3.72 -0.55 -23.98
CA TYR A 34 3.86 -1.48 -22.86
C TYR A 34 2.84 -1.31 -21.73
N VAL A 35 2.07 -0.22 -21.71
CA VAL A 35 1.08 0.03 -20.67
C VAL A 35 -0.32 -0.23 -21.18
N ASP A 36 -1.09 -1.04 -20.49
CA ASP A 36 -2.52 -1.19 -20.76
C ASP A 36 -3.27 0.05 -20.26
N ALA A 37 -3.41 1.04 -21.16
CA ALA A 37 -4.08 2.29 -20.86
C ALA A 37 -5.58 2.12 -20.51
N ASP A 38 -6.17 0.96 -20.83
CA ASP A 38 -7.56 0.65 -20.52
C ASP A 38 -7.77 0.00 -19.16
N SER A 39 -6.70 -0.45 -18.51
CA SER A 39 -6.73 -0.98 -17.16
C SER A 39 -7.21 0.04 -16.14
N GLU A 40 -8.04 -0.37 -15.19
CA GLU A 40 -8.49 0.48 -14.08
C GLU A 40 -7.30 0.97 -13.23
N ASP A 41 -6.26 0.13 -13.07
CA ASP A 41 -5.03 0.47 -12.36
C ASP A 41 -4.22 1.62 -12.99
N VAL A 42 -4.51 1.97 -14.24
CA VAL A 42 -3.89 3.07 -14.97
C VAL A 42 -4.84 4.25 -15.12
N LYS A 43 -6.14 3.98 -15.27
CA LYS A 43 -7.18 5.02 -15.40
C LYS A 43 -7.49 5.73 -14.09
N LEU A 44 -7.28 5.04 -12.96
CA LEU A 44 -7.66 5.54 -11.64
C LEU A 44 -6.48 5.53 -10.68
N ASP A 45 -6.26 6.65 -10.00
CA ASP A 45 -5.41 6.76 -8.83
C ASP A 45 -6.28 6.91 -7.58
N PHE A 46 -6.35 5.86 -6.75
CA PHE A 46 -7.27 5.77 -5.60
C PHE A 46 -8.71 6.22 -5.94
N ALA A 47 -9.26 5.66 -7.02
CA ALA A 47 -10.58 5.95 -7.57
C ALA A 47 -10.76 7.35 -8.22
N TYR A 48 -9.70 8.17 -8.31
CA TYR A 48 -9.75 9.46 -9.01
C TYR A 48 -9.17 9.32 -10.43
N PRO A 49 -9.84 9.86 -11.48
CA PRO A 49 -9.39 9.70 -12.87
C PRO A 49 -8.04 10.35 -13.14
N THR A 50 -7.11 9.59 -13.73
CA THR A 50 -5.77 10.07 -14.10
C THR A 50 -5.83 11.01 -15.30
N ASP A 51 -6.70 10.75 -16.27
CA ASP A 51 -6.91 11.51 -17.52
C ASP A 51 -5.58 11.84 -18.25
N GLY A 52 -4.58 10.99 -18.11
CA GLY A 52 -3.28 11.19 -18.75
C GLY A 52 -2.40 12.28 -18.13
N TYR A 53 -2.69 12.75 -16.90
CA TYR A 53 -1.88 13.71 -16.16
C TYR A 53 -0.77 13.06 -15.34
N GLU A 54 -0.79 11.76 -15.24
CA GLU A 54 0.25 10.95 -14.59
C GLU A 54 0.43 9.63 -15.32
N ALA A 55 1.64 9.07 -15.25
CA ALA A 55 2.01 7.79 -15.84
C ALA A 55 2.30 6.78 -14.72
N PRO A 56 1.88 5.50 -14.87
CA PRO A 56 2.17 4.49 -13.87
C PRO A 56 3.67 4.21 -13.82
N TYR A 57 4.18 3.99 -12.61
CA TYR A 57 5.60 3.63 -12.41
C TYR A 57 5.76 2.19 -11.94
N GLY A 58 4.87 1.73 -11.09
CA GLY A 58 4.90 0.39 -10.55
C GLY A 58 3.77 0.15 -9.57
N LYS A 59 3.54 -1.11 -9.24
CA LYS A 59 2.51 -1.51 -8.28
C LYS A 59 3.13 -1.80 -6.93
N ALA A 60 2.40 -1.46 -5.88
CA ALA A 60 2.68 -1.83 -4.51
C ALA A 60 1.45 -2.53 -3.93
N GLN A 61 1.65 -3.45 -3.00
CA GLN A 61 0.58 -4.19 -2.36
C GLN A 61 0.94 -4.47 -0.90
N VAL A 62 -0.03 -4.33 -0.02
CA VAL A 62 0.13 -4.72 1.38
C VAL A 62 0.34 -6.23 1.45
N VAL A 63 1.42 -6.63 2.06
CA VAL A 63 1.68 -8.02 2.45
C VAL A 63 1.91 -8.10 3.94
N MET A 64 1.50 -9.20 4.54
CA MET A 64 1.88 -9.57 5.88
C MET A 64 3.13 -10.44 5.83
N VAL A 65 3.94 -10.37 6.87
CA VAL A 65 5.21 -11.07 6.95
C VAL A 65 5.31 -11.78 8.31
N ALA A 66 5.68 -13.04 8.29
CA ALA A 66 5.90 -13.84 9.48
C ALA A 66 6.97 -14.90 9.26
N ASP A 67 7.64 -15.31 10.33
CA ASP A 67 8.58 -16.44 10.31
C ASP A 67 7.83 -17.74 10.55
N THR A 68 7.75 -18.62 9.54
CA THR A 68 7.04 -19.89 9.62
C THR A 68 7.66 -20.90 10.57
N ALA A 69 8.93 -20.73 10.94
CA ALA A 69 9.55 -21.53 12.02
C ALA A 69 8.99 -21.16 13.39
N VAL A 70 8.52 -19.93 13.56
CA VAL A 70 7.94 -19.42 14.82
C VAL A 70 6.42 -19.54 14.79
N THR A 71 5.80 -19.22 13.65
CA THR A 71 4.35 -19.19 13.46
C THR A 71 3.95 -19.96 12.19
N PRO A 72 3.85 -21.31 12.26
CA PRO A 72 3.60 -22.14 11.07
C PRO A 72 2.22 -21.93 10.44
N ASP A 73 1.24 -21.48 11.23
CA ASP A 73 -0.13 -21.26 10.78
C ASP A 73 -0.32 -19.76 10.48
N LEU A 74 -0.23 -19.37 9.21
CA LEU A 74 -0.37 -17.97 8.78
C LEU A 74 -1.86 -17.61 8.62
N PRO A 75 -2.32 -16.47 9.16
CA PRO A 75 -3.72 -16.08 9.06
C PRO A 75 -4.04 -15.50 7.68
N THR A 76 -5.00 -16.08 6.97
CA THR A 76 -5.42 -15.65 5.63
C THR A 76 -6.80 -14.96 5.59
N SER A 77 -7.36 -14.69 6.76
CA SER A 77 -8.62 -13.94 6.93
C SER A 77 -8.62 -13.14 8.23
N ALA A 78 -9.56 -12.22 8.38
CA ALA A 78 -9.73 -11.47 9.63
C ALA A 78 -10.07 -12.40 10.82
N GLU A 79 -10.86 -13.46 10.59
CA GLU A 79 -11.18 -14.43 11.63
C GLU A 79 -9.94 -15.20 12.10
N GLU A 80 -9.14 -15.67 11.16
CA GLU A 80 -7.87 -16.34 11.47
C GLU A 80 -6.84 -15.39 12.10
N LEU A 81 -6.79 -14.11 11.67
CA LEU A 81 -5.95 -13.11 12.30
C LEU A 81 -6.34 -12.89 13.78
N LYS A 82 -7.64 -12.88 14.09
CA LYS A 82 -8.11 -12.78 15.48
C LYS A 82 -7.65 -13.98 16.30
N ALA A 83 -7.79 -15.18 15.77
CA ALA A 83 -7.32 -16.41 16.43
C ALA A 83 -5.79 -16.39 16.60
N PHE A 84 -5.07 -15.93 15.58
CA PHE A 84 -3.61 -15.79 15.61
C PHE A 84 -3.16 -14.82 16.69
N VAL A 85 -3.76 -13.63 16.78
CA VAL A 85 -3.42 -12.62 17.79
C VAL A 85 -3.70 -13.14 19.20
N GLN A 86 -4.77 -13.91 19.39
CA GLN A 86 -5.08 -14.54 20.67
C GLN A 86 -4.10 -15.68 21.03
N LYS A 87 -3.58 -16.40 20.03
CA LYS A 87 -2.56 -17.45 20.20
C LYS A 87 -1.20 -16.86 20.55
N TYR A 88 -0.87 -15.67 20.04
CA TYR A 88 0.39 -14.96 20.25
C TYR A 88 0.18 -13.60 20.94
N PRO A 89 -0.36 -13.54 22.16
CA PRO A 89 -0.72 -12.29 22.81
C PRO A 89 0.50 -11.40 23.05
N GLY A 90 0.34 -10.12 22.72
CA GLY A 90 1.41 -9.13 22.83
C GLY A 90 2.48 -9.21 21.74
N LYS A 91 2.31 -10.08 20.73
CA LYS A 91 3.29 -10.33 19.67
C LYS A 91 2.85 -9.83 18.29
N VAL A 92 1.73 -9.14 18.20
CA VAL A 92 1.21 -8.56 16.94
C VAL A 92 0.86 -7.10 17.19
N THR A 93 1.18 -6.25 16.24
CA THR A 93 0.76 -4.84 16.22
C THR A 93 0.81 -4.30 14.80
N TYR A 94 0.40 -3.04 14.61
CA TYR A 94 0.49 -2.29 13.37
C TYR A 94 0.93 -0.84 13.67
N PRO A 95 1.47 -0.09 12.69
CA PRO A 95 1.93 1.27 12.93
C PRO A 95 0.78 2.21 13.32
N ALA A 96 1.08 3.18 14.18
CA ALA A 96 0.13 4.22 14.57
C ALA A 96 -0.32 5.05 13.35
N LEU A 97 -1.59 5.44 13.31
CA LEU A 97 -2.06 6.44 12.36
C LEU A 97 -1.40 7.80 12.69
N PRO A 98 -0.94 8.57 11.69
CA PRO A 98 -1.24 8.48 10.28
C PRO A 98 -0.17 7.76 9.41
N ASP A 99 0.63 6.85 9.96
CA ASP A 99 1.57 6.06 9.13
C ASP A 99 0.81 5.43 7.95
N PHE A 100 1.44 5.44 6.76
CA PHE A 100 0.81 4.98 5.53
C PHE A 100 0.46 3.47 5.59
N THR A 101 1.38 2.65 6.10
CA THR A 101 1.17 1.20 6.24
C THR A 101 0.16 0.89 7.35
N GLY A 102 0.20 1.62 8.47
CA GLY A 102 -0.80 1.50 9.53
C GLY A 102 -2.20 1.85 9.04
N SER A 103 -2.32 2.94 8.26
CA SER A 103 -3.57 3.33 7.62
C SER A 103 -4.07 2.27 6.63
N ALA A 104 -3.16 1.66 5.86
CA ALA A 104 -3.49 0.60 4.93
C ALA A 104 -3.94 -0.69 5.65
N PHE A 105 -3.31 -1.05 6.76
CA PHE A 105 -3.76 -2.18 7.57
C PHE A 105 -5.20 -2.00 8.05
N VAL A 106 -5.52 -0.84 8.63
CA VAL A 106 -6.90 -0.54 9.09
C VAL A 106 -7.90 -0.60 7.94
N ARG A 107 -7.57 -0.01 6.78
CA ARG A 107 -8.42 -0.10 5.58
C ARG A 107 -8.58 -1.53 5.08
N ASN A 108 -7.51 -2.33 5.11
CA ASN A 108 -7.56 -3.73 4.72
C ASN A 108 -8.54 -4.52 5.60
N ILE A 109 -8.52 -4.30 6.92
CA ILE A 109 -9.49 -4.89 7.85
C ILE A 109 -10.91 -4.40 7.56
N ILE A 110 -11.10 -3.11 7.23
CA ILE A 110 -12.40 -2.58 6.84
C ILE A 110 -12.92 -3.31 5.59
N TYR A 111 -12.09 -3.48 4.56
CA TYR A 111 -12.51 -4.14 3.31
C TYR A 111 -12.72 -5.63 3.49
N GLU A 112 -11.93 -6.28 4.32
CA GLU A 112 -12.09 -7.70 4.63
C GLU A 112 -13.43 -8.00 5.33
N ILE A 113 -13.83 -7.16 6.28
CA ILE A 113 -15.02 -7.35 7.12
C ILE A 113 -16.27 -6.76 6.48
N CYS A 114 -16.17 -5.55 5.96
CA CYS A 114 -17.34 -4.80 5.47
C CYS A 114 -17.57 -4.96 3.95
N GLY A 115 -16.59 -5.50 3.20
CA GLY A 115 -16.58 -5.48 1.73
C GLY A 115 -16.17 -4.10 1.19
N TYR A 116 -15.40 -4.08 0.10
CA TYR A 116 -14.93 -2.82 -0.49
C TYR A 116 -15.94 -2.20 -1.45
N GLU A 117 -16.82 -3.01 -2.05
CA GLU A 117 -17.74 -2.61 -3.12
C GLU A 117 -18.67 -1.48 -2.70
N GLN A 118 -19.12 -1.48 -1.44
CA GLN A 118 -19.99 -0.43 -0.92
C GLN A 118 -19.33 0.96 -0.93
N PHE A 119 -18.00 1.01 -0.77
CA PHE A 119 -17.26 2.28 -0.72
C PHE A 119 -17.03 2.90 -2.10
N LEU A 120 -17.20 2.15 -3.20
CA LEU A 120 -17.03 2.65 -4.57
C LEU A 120 -18.08 3.71 -4.95
N THR A 121 -19.27 3.63 -4.36
CA THR A 121 -20.40 4.52 -4.67
C THR A 121 -20.95 5.27 -3.45
N MET A 122 -20.35 5.06 -2.29
CA MET A 122 -20.79 5.69 -1.05
C MET A 122 -20.51 7.20 -1.07
N GLU A 123 -21.46 7.99 -0.60
CA GLU A 123 -21.20 9.41 -0.39
C GLU A 123 -20.12 9.61 0.68
N ALA A 124 -19.23 10.58 0.45
CA ALA A 124 -18.15 10.95 1.36
C ALA A 124 -18.70 11.76 2.56
N ASP A 125 -19.75 11.23 3.21
CA ASP A 125 -20.34 11.79 4.41
C ASP A 125 -19.80 11.07 5.66
N LYS A 126 -19.42 11.85 6.65
CA LYS A 126 -18.74 11.33 7.85
C LYS A 126 -19.60 10.34 8.64
N GLU A 127 -20.87 10.59 8.81
CA GLU A 127 -21.75 9.72 9.62
C GLU A 127 -22.05 8.43 8.84
N THR A 128 -22.31 8.53 7.53
CA THR A 128 -22.52 7.38 6.65
C THR A 128 -21.31 6.45 6.64
N VAL A 129 -20.10 7.01 6.45
CA VAL A 129 -18.86 6.23 6.48
C VAL A 129 -18.64 5.60 7.85
N LYS A 130 -18.86 6.32 8.93
CA LYS A 130 -18.70 5.83 10.30
C LYS A 130 -19.60 4.63 10.59
N GLU A 131 -20.86 4.67 10.18
CA GLU A 131 -21.78 3.55 10.33
C GLU A 131 -21.32 2.33 9.50
N ALA A 132 -20.89 2.56 8.27
CA ALA A 132 -20.46 1.49 7.37
C ALA A 132 -19.21 0.74 7.85
N ILE A 133 -18.28 1.44 8.52
CA ILE A 133 -17.03 0.82 9.01
C ILE A 133 -17.12 0.31 10.45
N GLU A 134 -18.22 0.55 11.17
CA GLU A 134 -18.34 0.19 12.59
C GLU A 134 -18.07 -1.28 12.88
N PRO A 135 -18.50 -2.27 12.05
CA PRO A 135 -18.16 -3.68 12.30
C PRO A 135 -16.64 -3.94 12.31
N ALA A 136 -15.89 -3.28 11.44
CA ALA A 136 -14.44 -3.40 11.41
C ALA A 136 -13.78 -2.69 12.60
N MET A 137 -14.32 -1.55 13.02
CA MET A 137 -13.85 -0.84 14.21
C MET A 137 -14.11 -1.64 15.49
N GLU A 138 -15.25 -2.34 15.58
CA GLU A 138 -15.53 -3.25 16.68
C GLU A 138 -14.53 -4.42 16.71
N TYR A 139 -14.29 -5.04 15.57
CA TYR A 139 -13.26 -6.09 15.43
C TYR A 139 -11.88 -5.60 15.92
N LEU A 140 -11.44 -4.41 15.49
CA LEU A 140 -10.14 -3.86 15.93
C LEU A 140 -10.10 -3.59 17.44
N ARG A 141 -11.21 -3.15 18.04
CA ARG A 141 -11.30 -2.98 19.51
C ARG A 141 -11.21 -4.32 20.24
N GLU A 142 -11.78 -5.39 19.68
CA GLU A 142 -11.68 -6.74 20.25
C GLU A 142 -10.26 -7.31 20.15
N LEU A 143 -9.45 -6.91 19.16
CA LEU A 143 -8.04 -7.29 19.05
C LEU A 143 -7.16 -6.58 20.09
N ASN A 144 -7.45 -5.32 20.41
CA ASN A 144 -6.59 -4.46 21.22
C ASN A 144 -6.03 -5.11 22.48
N PRO A 145 -6.81 -5.83 23.32
CA PRO A 145 -6.28 -6.47 24.54
C PRO A 145 -5.17 -7.49 24.29
N TYR A 146 -5.10 -8.05 23.09
CA TYR A 146 -4.15 -9.09 22.70
C TYR A 146 -2.96 -8.53 21.90
N LEU A 147 -3.05 -7.28 21.42
CA LEU A 147 -1.98 -6.64 20.67
C LEU A 147 -0.79 -6.30 21.58
N TRP A 148 0.33 -6.00 20.96
CA TRP A 148 1.51 -5.45 21.63
C TRP A 148 1.10 -4.27 22.51
N ASN A 149 1.66 -4.20 23.70
CA ASN A 149 1.31 -3.22 24.73
C ASN A 149 -0.22 -3.11 25.00
N GLN A 150 -0.98 -4.20 24.76
CA GLN A 150 -2.44 -4.25 24.94
C GLN A 150 -3.19 -3.21 24.08
N GLY A 151 -2.64 -2.81 22.93
CA GLY A 151 -3.23 -1.80 22.06
C GLY A 151 -3.31 -0.39 22.67
N LYS A 152 -2.55 -0.11 23.72
CA LYS A 152 -2.51 1.21 24.37
C LYS A 152 -1.62 2.19 23.62
N THR A 153 -0.58 1.67 22.98
CA THR A 153 0.34 2.39 22.11
C THR A 153 0.68 1.53 20.90
N PHE A 154 1.11 2.16 19.83
CA PHE A 154 1.48 1.52 18.58
C PHE A 154 2.84 2.04 18.14
N PRO A 155 3.64 1.27 17.37
CA PRO A 155 4.88 1.76 16.76
C PRO A 155 4.60 3.06 15.96
N ASP A 156 5.51 4.00 16.01
CA ASP A 156 5.35 5.31 15.37
C ASP A 156 5.48 5.26 13.83
N SER A 157 6.05 4.18 13.31
CA SER A 157 6.28 4.01 11.88
C SER A 157 6.38 2.53 11.48
N SER A 158 6.20 2.27 10.19
CA SER A 158 6.46 0.96 9.58
C SER A 158 7.92 0.51 9.76
N THR A 159 8.88 1.45 9.73
CA THR A 159 10.29 1.13 9.98
C THR A 159 10.53 0.64 11.43
N THR A 160 9.86 1.26 12.41
CA THR A 160 9.94 0.78 13.80
C THR A 160 9.35 -0.61 13.93
N LEU A 161 8.20 -0.88 13.30
CA LEU A 161 7.57 -2.20 13.33
C LEU A 161 8.44 -3.27 12.65
N ASP A 162 9.10 -2.94 11.54
CA ASP A 162 10.04 -3.81 10.83
C ASP A 162 11.23 -4.22 11.74
N ASN A 163 11.79 -3.27 12.48
CA ASN A 163 12.85 -3.56 13.44
C ASN A 163 12.35 -4.43 14.60
N MET A 164 11.15 -4.17 15.13
CA MET A 164 10.53 -5.01 16.16
C MET A 164 10.34 -6.46 15.69
N PHE A 165 10.02 -6.66 14.42
CA PHE A 165 9.91 -7.99 13.82
C PHE A 165 11.28 -8.65 13.70
N ALA A 166 12.28 -7.97 13.18
CA ALA A 166 13.66 -8.47 13.08
C ALA A 166 14.26 -8.85 14.46
N ASP A 167 13.93 -8.10 15.51
CA ASP A 167 14.37 -8.34 16.87
C ASP A 167 13.53 -9.43 17.61
N GLY A 168 12.48 -9.97 16.97
CA GLY A 168 11.58 -10.98 17.54
C GLY A 168 10.67 -10.43 18.65
N GLU A 169 10.52 -9.11 18.74
CA GLU A 169 9.57 -8.47 19.66
C GLU A 169 8.13 -8.74 19.21
N VAL A 170 7.88 -8.73 17.91
CA VAL A 170 6.63 -9.17 17.29
C VAL A 170 6.87 -10.33 16.33
N VAL A 171 5.84 -11.13 16.04
CA VAL A 171 5.91 -12.32 15.16
C VAL A 171 5.18 -12.14 13.83
N LEU A 172 4.52 -11.01 13.66
CA LEU A 172 3.84 -10.65 12.44
C LEU A 172 3.97 -9.14 12.22
N TYR A 173 4.32 -8.76 11.00
CA TYR A 173 4.29 -7.37 10.59
C TYR A 173 3.70 -7.20 9.18
N MET A 174 3.56 -5.98 8.70
CA MET A 174 3.05 -5.69 7.38
C MET A 174 3.90 -4.62 6.67
N THR A 175 4.02 -4.76 5.35
CA THR A 175 4.71 -3.80 4.49
C THR A 175 3.95 -3.60 3.18
N TYR A 176 4.28 -2.53 2.46
CA TYR A 176 3.84 -2.32 1.07
C TYR A 176 4.82 -2.89 0.03
N GLY A 177 6.02 -3.26 0.45
CA GLY A 177 7.04 -3.83 -0.42
C GLY A 177 6.90 -5.35 -0.50
N ALA A 178 6.28 -5.88 -1.54
CA ALA A 178 6.15 -7.32 -1.74
C ALA A 178 7.51 -8.04 -1.82
N TYR A 179 8.56 -7.33 -2.20
CA TYR A 179 9.94 -7.84 -2.32
C TYR A 179 10.79 -7.61 -1.07
N ASP A 180 10.37 -6.76 -0.13
CA ASP A 180 11.12 -6.40 1.07
C ASP A 180 11.56 -7.64 1.86
N THR A 181 10.70 -8.65 1.93
CA THR A 181 11.00 -9.91 2.63
C THR A 181 12.20 -10.61 2.02
N ALA A 182 12.25 -10.74 0.69
CA ALA A 182 13.35 -11.40 -0.01
C ALA A 182 14.67 -10.63 0.16
N VAL A 183 14.63 -9.30 0.05
CA VAL A 183 15.79 -8.42 0.28
C VAL A 183 16.29 -8.55 1.71
N ASN A 184 15.40 -8.48 2.70
CA ASN A 184 15.78 -8.59 4.11
C ASN A 184 16.32 -9.98 4.49
N ILE A 185 15.88 -11.06 3.82
CA ILE A 185 16.48 -12.40 3.97
C ILE A 185 17.89 -12.40 3.35
N ALA A 186 18.07 -11.88 2.15
CA ALA A 186 19.36 -11.83 1.47
C ALA A 186 20.39 -11.00 2.27
N ASP A 187 19.96 -9.93 2.91
CA ASP A 187 20.78 -9.06 3.78
C ASP A 187 21.02 -9.68 5.18
N GLY A 188 20.44 -10.84 5.46
CA GLY A 188 20.58 -11.52 6.77
C GLY A 188 19.84 -10.82 7.92
N LYS A 189 18.91 -9.91 7.61
CA LYS A 189 18.05 -9.26 8.61
C LYS A 189 16.93 -10.19 9.08
N TYR A 190 16.41 -11.01 8.17
CA TYR A 190 15.39 -12.02 8.45
C TYR A 190 15.94 -13.44 8.30
N THR A 191 15.26 -14.40 8.90
CA THR A 191 15.53 -15.82 8.72
C THR A 191 15.08 -16.30 7.35
N GLU A 192 15.67 -17.39 6.85
CA GLU A 192 15.29 -18.04 5.58
C GLU A 192 13.84 -18.60 5.61
N THR A 193 13.25 -18.77 6.78
CA THR A 193 11.90 -19.26 6.99
C THR A 193 10.84 -18.15 7.02
N THR A 194 11.28 -16.89 6.89
CA THR A 194 10.36 -15.74 6.80
C THR A 194 9.65 -15.72 5.45
N GLN A 195 8.34 -15.51 5.47
CA GLN A 195 7.49 -15.47 4.28
C GLN A 195 6.57 -14.27 4.31
N SER A 196 6.31 -13.70 3.13
CA SER A 196 5.22 -12.76 2.90
C SER A 196 3.96 -13.52 2.45
N PHE A 197 2.80 -13.04 2.87
CA PHE A 197 1.50 -13.63 2.53
C PHE A 197 0.40 -12.57 2.54
N GLN A 198 -0.78 -12.95 2.04
CA GLN A 198 -1.94 -12.07 1.91
C GLN A 198 -3.18 -12.77 2.47
N PHE A 199 -4.24 -12.01 2.67
CA PHE A 199 -5.56 -12.60 2.91
C PHE A 199 -6.11 -13.23 1.63
N ASP A 200 -6.94 -14.26 1.78
CA ASP A 200 -7.55 -14.98 0.65
C ASP A 200 -8.39 -14.09 -0.26
N LYS A 201 -9.05 -13.08 0.31
CA LYS A 201 -9.78 -12.08 -0.48
C LYS A 201 -8.89 -11.03 -1.15
N GLY A 202 -7.60 -11.10 -0.92
CA GLY A 202 -6.62 -10.10 -1.35
C GLY A 202 -6.36 -9.04 -0.30
N THR A 203 -5.43 -8.16 -0.61
CA THR A 203 -5.03 -7.02 0.21
C THR A 203 -4.99 -5.75 -0.62
N ILE A 204 -4.99 -4.61 0.04
CA ILE A 204 -4.93 -3.31 -0.65
C ILE A 204 -3.65 -3.24 -1.48
N GLY A 205 -3.81 -2.90 -2.74
CA GLY A 205 -2.75 -2.54 -3.66
C GLY A 205 -3.03 -1.18 -4.29
N ASN A 206 -2.00 -0.57 -4.82
CA ASN A 206 -2.12 0.66 -5.59
C ASN A 206 -1.04 0.74 -6.66
N THR A 207 -1.31 1.51 -7.68
CA THR A 207 -0.30 1.94 -8.64
C THR A 207 0.39 3.20 -8.11
N ASN A 208 1.69 3.26 -8.23
CA ASN A 208 2.47 4.46 -7.99
C ASN A 208 2.63 5.21 -9.31
N PHE A 209 2.44 6.51 -9.29
CA PHE A 209 2.44 7.34 -10.49
C PHE A 209 3.51 8.41 -10.46
N MET A 210 3.82 8.90 -11.67
CA MET A 210 4.71 10.03 -11.91
C MET A 210 3.95 11.11 -12.67
N ALA A 211 3.99 12.33 -12.18
CA ALA A 211 3.41 13.50 -12.82
C ALA A 211 4.47 14.58 -13.14
N ILE A 212 4.10 15.51 -13.99
CA ILE A 212 4.96 16.65 -14.37
C ILE A 212 4.38 17.92 -13.76
N ALA A 213 5.22 18.69 -13.06
CA ALA A 213 4.79 19.97 -12.49
C ALA A 213 4.43 20.96 -13.62
N LYS A 214 3.31 21.68 -13.49
CA LYS A 214 2.87 22.63 -14.50
C LYS A 214 3.89 23.74 -14.79
N ASN A 215 4.56 24.20 -13.76
CA ASN A 215 5.58 25.24 -13.84
C ASN A 215 6.99 24.73 -14.20
N SER A 216 7.14 23.43 -14.52
CA SER A 216 8.42 22.90 -15.01
C SER A 216 8.92 23.67 -16.22
N ALA A 217 10.19 24.02 -16.21
CA ALA A 217 10.88 24.57 -17.38
C ALA A 217 11.32 23.47 -18.38
N ASN A 218 11.35 22.19 -17.91
CA ASN A 218 11.91 21.06 -18.65
C ASN A 218 10.88 19.95 -18.91
N LYS A 219 9.65 20.31 -19.27
CA LYS A 219 8.55 19.34 -19.51
C LYS A 219 8.92 18.23 -20.49
N ALA A 220 9.63 18.59 -21.56
CA ALA A 220 10.10 17.62 -22.54
C ALA A 220 11.11 16.64 -21.94
N GLY A 221 12.06 17.13 -21.14
CA GLY A 221 13.01 16.29 -20.40
C GLY A 221 12.31 15.37 -19.39
N ALA A 222 11.31 15.89 -18.68
CA ALA A 222 10.48 15.10 -17.76
C ALA A 222 9.74 13.99 -18.50
N MET A 223 9.14 14.25 -19.66
CA MET A 223 8.49 13.21 -20.48
C MET A 223 9.49 12.15 -20.95
N VAL A 224 10.72 12.53 -21.34
CA VAL A 224 11.75 11.56 -21.73
C VAL A 224 12.13 10.68 -20.54
N ALA A 225 12.33 11.26 -19.36
CA ALA A 225 12.66 10.50 -18.15
C ALA A 225 11.53 9.54 -17.76
N ILE A 226 10.27 10.00 -17.77
CA ILE A 226 9.11 9.15 -17.48
C ILE A 226 9.01 8.04 -18.52
N ASN A 227 9.19 8.34 -19.80
CA ASN A 227 9.16 7.32 -20.85
C ASN A 227 10.23 6.25 -20.62
N GLU A 228 11.45 6.64 -20.25
CA GLU A 228 12.53 5.69 -19.94
C GLU A 228 12.20 4.82 -18.74
N MET A 229 11.62 5.39 -17.69
CA MET A 229 11.18 4.64 -16.51
C MET A 229 10.06 3.63 -16.81
N LEU A 230 9.37 3.75 -17.93
CA LEU A 230 8.39 2.77 -18.42
C LEU A 230 9.00 1.71 -19.34
N SER A 231 10.30 1.80 -19.66
CA SER A 231 10.94 0.80 -20.52
C SER A 231 10.98 -0.57 -19.83
N PRO A 232 10.88 -1.67 -20.60
CA PRO A 232 11.01 -3.02 -20.06
C PRO A 232 12.33 -3.25 -19.31
N GLU A 233 13.41 -2.64 -19.78
CA GLU A 233 14.75 -2.74 -19.20
C GLU A 233 14.76 -2.15 -17.78
N VAL A 234 14.30 -0.91 -17.63
CA VAL A 234 14.26 -0.25 -16.31
C VAL A 234 13.26 -0.93 -15.38
N GLN A 235 12.14 -1.43 -15.92
CA GLN A 235 11.17 -2.16 -15.10
C GLN A 235 11.75 -3.52 -14.65
N ALA A 236 12.55 -4.21 -15.46
CA ALA A 236 13.21 -5.44 -15.05
C ALA A 236 14.27 -5.19 -13.96
N ASP A 237 15.14 -4.19 -14.15
CA ASP A 237 16.20 -3.82 -13.20
C ASP A 237 15.68 -3.46 -11.79
N ARG A 238 14.39 -3.14 -11.66
CA ARG A 238 13.78 -2.87 -10.34
C ARG A 238 13.53 -4.13 -9.52
N TYR A 239 13.56 -5.31 -10.13
CA TYR A 239 13.26 -6.58 -9.49
C TYR A 239 14.49 -7.48 -9.35
N ASP A 240 15.65 -7.05 -9.87
CA ASP A 240 16.95 -7.71 -9.73
C ASP A 240 17.71 -7.17 -8.51
#